data_859c53ac8b72d60c8a90563f04b4f0ac
#
_entry.id   859c53ac8b72d60c8a90563f04b4f0ac
#
_cell.length_a   1.000
_cell.length_b   1.000
_cell.length_c   1.000
_cell.angle_alpha   90.00
_cell.angle_beta   90.00
_cell.angle_gamma   90.00
#
_symmetry.space_group_name_H-M   'P 1'
#
loop_
_entity.id
_entity.type
_entity.pdbx_description
1 polymer ?
#
loop_
_entity_poly.entity_id
_entity_poly.type
_entity_poly.pdbx_seq_one_letter_code
_entity_poly.pdbx_strand_id
1 'polypeptide(L)'
;MINYLIFDGKPTTEWGASISGVNTFNAPERAVNGVAVPGMNGKLTEDLGYFNNIVVEYPAFIQKDMTEKLEGLRAFFTSRKGYKRLEDTYHPNHFRRALFIGGLEATPQGYNNKMAEFTLQFDCDPRRFLKSGEQWEEHAESFTIYNPTYFEAQPILRTTGKGSIFVNGHQIDVLNNSDAYIEIDTEINEAYVAESSRNNIVKFYDEKTSLQEGANAVTFTGFSKVSVQPRWWTL
;
A
#
# COMPACT_ATOMS: atom_id res chain seq x y z
N MET A 1 10.67 6.33 -23.81
CA MET A 1 9.44 6.60 -23.03
C MET A 1 9.83 7.55 -21.92
N ILE A 2 9.04 8.58 -21.65
CA ILE A 2 9.33 9.53 -20.56
C ILE A 2 8.80 8.92 -19.27
N ASN A 3 9.64 8.80 -18.23
CA ASN A 3 9.23 8.27 -16.94
C ASN A 3 8.70 9.38 -16.03
N TYR A 4 7.68 9.08 -15.23
CA TYR A 4 7.03 10.02 -14.34
C TYR A 4 6.45 9.32 -13.11
N LEU A 5 6.04 10.12 -12.12
CA LEU A 5 5.32 9.66 -10.94
C LEU A 5 3.83 9.99 -11.06
N ILE A 6 3.02 9.19 -10.38
CA ILE A 6 1.63 9.52 -10.09
C ILE A 6 1.51 9.56 -8.56
N PHE A 7 1.18 10.72 -8.01
CA PHE A 7 1.00 10.91 -6.57
C PHE A 7 -0.41 11.44 -6.28
N ASP A 8 -1.12 10.78 -5.37
CA ASP A 8 -2.51 11.12 -5.04
C ASP A 8 -3.40 11.24 -6.31
N GLY A 9 -3.20 10.31 -7.26
CA GLY A 9 -3.94 10.22 -8.52
C GLY A 9 -3.52 11.21 -9.61
N LYS A 10 -2.53 12.10 -9.36
CA LYS A 10 -2.07 13.10 -10.34
C LYS A 10 -0.67 12.79 -10.86
N PRO A 11 -0.49 12.73 -12.19
CA PRO A 11 0.82 12.51 -12.79
C PRO A 11 1.67 13.79 -12.74
N THR A 12 2.96 13.65 -12.44
CA THR A 12 3.88 14.80 -12.38
C THR A 12 4.08 15.49 -13.73
N THR A 13 3.68 14.85 -14.80
CA THR A 13 3.66 15.42 -16.16
C THR A 13 2.69 16.60 -16.31
N GLU A 14 1.68 16.75 -15.44
CA GLU A 14 0.83 17.94 -15.42
C GLU A 14 1.64 19.23 -15.20
N TRP A 15 2.74 19.12 -14.47
CA TRP A 15 3.72 20.21 -14.25
C TRP A 15 4.95 20.06 -15.12
N GLY A 16 4.91 19.21 -16.16
CA GLY A 16 6.05 18.96 -17.03
C GLY A 16 7.24 18.32 -16.34
N ALA A 17 7.07 17.76 -15.14
CA ALA A 17 8.11 17.09 -14.41
C ALA A 17 8.20 15.62 -14.79
N SER A 18 9.42 15.18 -15.09
CA SER A 18 9.76 13.81 -15.42
C SER A 18 10.82 13.29 -14.46
N ILE A 19 10.83 11.99 -14.22
CA ILE A 19 11.86 11.34 -13.40
C ILE A 19 12.99 10.81 -14.29
N SER A 20 14.20 10.87 -13.77
CA SER A 20 15.41 10.41 -14.45
C SER A 20 16.18 9.44 -13.56
N GLY A 21 17.18 8.80 -14.16
CA GLY A 21 18.08 7.92 -13.44
C GLY A 21 17.70 6.45 -13.52
N VAL A 22 18.51 5.66 -12.85
CA VAL A 22 18.31 4.21 -12.74
C VAL A 22 17.38 3.96 -11.57
N ASN A 23 16.40 3.07 -11.79
CA ASN A 23 15.52 2.62 -10.74
C ASN A 23 16.31 2.04 -9.55
N THR A 24 16.01 2.50 -8.36
CA THR A 24 16.66 2.02 -7.15
C THR A 24 15.88 0.85 -6.57
N PHE A 25 16.53 -0.31 -6.47
CA PHE A 25 15.98 -1.50 -5.83
C PHE A 25 16.44 -1.56 -4.38
N ASN A 26 15.85 -0.75 -3.52
CA ASN A 26 16.11 -0.79 -2.08
C ASN A 26 15.03 -1.63 -1.39
N ALA A 27 15.45 -2.43 -0.43
CA ALA A 27 14.56 -3.13 0.48
C ALA A 27 14.56 -2.42 1.84
N PRO A 28 13.41 -2.39 2.55
CA PRO A 28 13.35 -1.86 3.90
C PRO A 28 14.13 -2.73 4.88
N GLU A 29 14.64 -2.11 5.93
CA GLU A 29 15.30 -2.82 7.01
C GLU A 29 14.27 -3.51 7.92
N ARG A 30 14.58 -4.76 8.31
CA ARG A 30 13.82 -5.46 9.32
C ARG A 30 14.10 -4.85 10.69
N ALA A 31 13.06 -4.59 11.46
CA ALA A 31 13.19 -4.10 12.82
C ALA A 31 13.63 -5.23 13.75
N VAL A 32 14.84 -5.11 14.30
CA VAL A 32 15.43 -6.09 15.21
C VAL A 32 16.06 -5.42 16.41
N ASN A 33 15.89 -6.01 17.59
CA ASN A 33 16.64 -5.65 18.79
C ASN A 33 17.86 -6.56 18.94
N GLY A 34 19.03 -5.96 19.16
CA GLY A 34 20.26 -6.72 19.40
C GLY A 34 20.84 -6.41 20.78
N VAL A 35 20.92 -7.41 21.65
CA VAL A 35 21.51 -7.28 22.98
C VAL A 35 22.87 -7.99 23.03
N ALA A 36 23.92 -7.24 23.37
CA ALA A 36 25.24 -7.81 23.62
C ALA A 36 25.24 -8.50 25.00
N VAL A 37 25.58 -9.78 25.02
CA VAL A 37 25.69 -10.55 26.28
C VAL A 37 27.17 -10.71 26.62
N PRO A 38 27.65 -10.28 27.80
CA PRO A 38 29.03 -10.45 28.21
C PRO A 38 29.47 -11.93 28.17
N GLY A 39 30.61 -12.20 27.51
CA GLY A 39 31.13 -13.57 27.37
C GLY A 39 30.54 -14.38 26.21
N MET A 40 29.61 -13.84 25.44
CA MET A 40 29.04 -14.46 24.23
C MET A 40 29.59 -13.78 22.97
N ASN A 41 29.96 -14.58 21.97
CA ASN A 41 30.27 -14.06 20.64
C ASN A 41 28.96 -13.75 19.89
N GLY A 42 28.86 -12.53 19.36
CA GLY A 42 27.67 -12.07 18.64
C GLY A 42 26.67 -11.35 19.55
N LYS A 43 25.42 -11.25 19.08
CA LYS A 43 24.30 -10.59 19.76
C LYS A 43 23.17 -11.60 19.94
N LEU A 44 22.45 -11.50 21.02
CA LEU A 44 21.09 -12.05 21.11
C LEU A 44 20.19 -11.14 20.28
N THR A 45 19.54 -11.68 19.26
CA THR A 45 18.69 -10.90 18.32
C THR A 45 17.24 -11.30 18.50
N GLU A 46 16.42 -10.30 18.74
CA GLU A 46 14.95 -10.40 18.77
C GLU A 46 14.40 -9.74 17.51
N ASP A 47 13.65 -10.50 16.71
CA ASP A 47 12.92 -9.98 15.55
C ASP A 47 11.59 -9.38 16.04
N LEU A 48 11.36 -8.10 15.74
CA LEU A 48 10.14 -7.40 16.16
C LEU A 48 8.94 -7.67 15.23
N GLY A 49 9.15 -8.43 14.14
CA GLY A 49 8.08 -8.87 13.24
C GLY A 49 7.58 -7.84 12.24
N TYR A 50 8.26 -6.70 12.10
CA TYR A 50 7.91 -5.66 11.12
C TYR A 50 9.14 -5.07 10.42
N PHE A 51 8.90 -4.29 9.37
CA PHE A 51 9.92 -3.56 8.61
C PHE A 51 9.78 -2.06 8.86
N ASN A 52 10.91 -1.36 8.88
CA ASN A 52 10.93 0.10 8.98
C ASN A 52 10.49 0.75 7.66
N ASN A 53 9.98 1.98 7.76
CA ASN A 53 9.75 2.80 6.59
C ASN A 53 11.02 2.97 5.78
N ILE A 54 10.84 3.23 4.48
CA ILE A 54 11.94 3.44 3.55
C ILE A 54 11.81 4.81 2.88
N VAL A 55 12.91 5.54 2.82
CA VAL A 55 12.98 6.77 2.02
C VAL A 55 13.27 6.40 0.58
N VAL A 56 12.37 6.79 -0.33
CA VAL A 56 12.52 6.59 -1.77
C VAL A 56 12.75 7.95 -2.43
N GLU A 57 13.82 8.03 -3.19
CA GLU A 57 14.24 9.24 -3.89
C GLU A 57 14.09 9.08 -5.39
N TYR A 58 13.53 10.10 -6.02
CA TYR A 58 13.38 10.16 -7.46
C TYR A 58 14.06 11.43 -7.99
N PRO A 59 15.25 11.32 -8.62
CA PRO A 59 15.80 12.41 -9.41
C PRO A 59 14.81 12.81 -10.50
N ALA A 60 14.52 14.09 -10.61
CA ALA A 60 13.51 14.62 -11.50
C ALA A 60 13.97 15.90 -12.18
N PHE A 61 13.33 16.24 -13.28
CA PHE A 61 13.65 17.45 -14.03
C PHE A 61 12.42 18.06 -14.69
N ILE A 62 12.49 19.38 -14.93
CA ILE A 62 11.55 20.16 -15.74
C ILE A 62 12.34 20.83 -16.86
N GLN A 63 11.90 20.71 -18.12
CA GLN A 63 12.63 21.21 -19.29
C GLN A 63 12.20 22.58 -19.78
N LYS A 64 11.02 23.07 -19.42
CA LYS A 64 10.45 24.34 -19.91
C LYS A 64 9.59 24.99 -18.83
N ASP A 65 9.59 26.33 -18.83
CA ASP A 65 8.70 27.14 -17.97
C ASP A 65 8.85 26.77 -16.48
N MET A 66 10.12 26.61 -16.07
CA MET A 66 10.51 26.06 -14.76
C MET A 66 9.79 26.76 -13.60
N THR A 67 9.75 28.10 -13.57
CA THR A 67 9.28 28.84 -12.40
C THR A 67 7.82 28.53 -12.07
N GLU A 68 6.93 28.68 -13.03
CA GLU A 68 5.49 28.45 -12.84
C GLU A 68 5.19 26.97 -12.52
N LYS A 69 5.81 26.08 -13.27
CA LYS A 69 5.62 24.64 -13.11
C LYS A 69 6.14 24.12 -11.77
N LEU A 70 7.29 24.63 -11.33
CA LEU A 70 7.89 24.24 -10.06
C LEU A 70 7.08 24.76 -8.87
N GLU A 71 6.55 25.98 -8.95
CA GLU A 71 5.64 26.54 -7.95
C GLU A 71 4.38 25.68 -7.82
N GLY A 72 3.75 25.32 -8.94
CA GLY A 72 2.59 24.43 -8.96
C GLY A 72 2.89 23.05 -8.38
N LEU A 73 4.02 22.46 -8.78
CA LEU A 73 4.46 21.15 -8.27
C LEU A 73 4.72 21.19 -6.75
N ARG A 74 5.41 22.23 -6.26
CA ARG A 74 5.63 22.44 -4.82
C ARG A 74 4.31 22.55 -4.07
N ALA A 75 3.43 23.43 -4.52
CA ALA A 75 2.11 23.62 -3.89
C ALA A 75 1.32 22.32 -3.84
N PHE A 76 1.37 21.54 -4.91
CA PHE A 76 0.73 20.23 -4.96
C PHE A 76 1.28 19.30 -3.90
N PHE A 77 2.59 19.02 -3.88
CA PHE A 77 3.18 18.07 -2.93
C PHE A 77 3.04 18.51 -1.47
N THR A 78 3.31 19.79 -1.18
CA THR A 78 3.27 20.31 0.20
C THR A 78 1.85 20.43 0.77
N SER A 79 0.83 20.53 -0.09
CA SER A 79 -0.56 20.55 0.36
C SER A 79 -1.11 19.19 0.77
N ARG A 80 -0.44 18.09 0.41
CA ARG A 80 -0.90 16.72 0.70
C ARG A 80 -0.46 16.30 2.09
N LYS A 81 -1.44 15.99 2.95
CA LYS A 81 -1.20 15.51 4.32
C LYS A 81 -1.36 13.99 4.38
N GLY A 82 -0.55 13.36 5.22
CA GLY A 82 -0.58 11.92 5.45
C GLY A 82 -0.11 11.10 4.25
N TYR A 83 -0.18 9.79 4.41
CA TYR A 83 0.20 8.85 3.35
C TYR A 83 -0.77 8.93 2.18
N LYS A 84 -0.22 9.01 0.97
CA LYS A 84 -0.94 9.00 -0.29
C LYS A 84 -0.41 7.90 -1.19
N ARG A 85 -1.18 7.52 -2.18
CA ARG A 85 -0.79 6.57 -3.20
C ARG A 85 0.31 7.17 -4.08
N LEU A 86 1.44 6.45 -4.18
CA LEU A 86 2.57 6.78 -5.05
C LEU A 86 2.78 5.64 -6.04
N GLU A 87 2.79 5.97 -7.31
CA GLU A 87 3.10 5.07 -8.41
C GLU A 87 4.23 5.66 -9.24
N ASP A 88 5.04 4.80 -9.84
CA ASP A 88 6.07 5.16 -10.80
C ASP A 88 5.98 4.30 -12.05
N THR A 89 6.46 4.85 -13.17
CA THR A 89 6.47 4.14 -14.45
C THR A 89 7.55 3.06 -14.57
N TYR A 90 8.49 3.01 -13.62
CA TYR A 90 9.48 1.93 -13.56
C TYR A 90 8.86 0.63 -13.08
N HIS A 91 7.83 0.73 -12.19
CA HIS A 91 7.13 -0.41 -11.60
C HIS A 91 5.62 -0.32 -11.86
N PRO A 92 5.15 -0.49 -13.10
CA PRO A 92 3.76 -0.20 -13.48
C PRO A 92 2.71 -1.05 -12.76
N ASN A 93 3.10 -2.21 -12.23
CA ASN A 93 2.21 -3.15 -11.54
C ASN A 93 2.16 -2.95 -10.02
N HIS A 94 2.90 -1.98 -9.49
CA HIS A 94 2.98 -1.74 -8.05
C HIS A 94 2.62 -0.29 -7.70
N PHE A 95 2.30 -0.09 -6.43
CA PHE A 95 2.21 1.22 -5.81
C PHE A 95 2.70 1.16 -4.36
N ARG A 96 3.00 2.32 -3.79
CA ARG A 96 3.34 2.48 -2.37
C ARG A 96 2.37 3.44 -1.70
N ARG A 97 2.24 3.33 -0.39
CA ARG A 97 1.70 4.40 0.45
C ARG A 97 2.88 5.28 0.86
N ALA A 98 2.85 6.55 0.52
CA ALA A 98 3.97 7.45 0.66
C ALA A 98 3.57 8.82 1.22
N LEU A 99 4.44 9.40 2.02
CA LEU A 99 4.35 10.77 2.50
C LEU A 99 5.47 11.57 1.84
N PHE A 100 5.15 12.69 1.21
CA PHE A 100 6.17 13.60 0.71
C PHE A 100 6.87 14.32 1.87
N ILE A 101 8.19 14.15 1.99
CA ILE A 101 9.00 14.69 3.11
C ILE A 101 10.08 15.66 2.64
N GLY A 102 10.38 15.72 1.35
CA GLY A 102 11.44 16.54 0.79
C GLY A 102 11.11 18.04 0.75
N GLY A 103 12.08 18.87 1.10
CA GLY A 103 12.06 20.27 0.70
C GLY A 103 12.47 20.36 -0.76
N LEU A 104 11.56 20.45 -1.70
CA LEU A 104 11.84 20.46 -3.13
C LEU A 104 12.83 21.59 -3.50
N GLU A 105 14.12 21.27 -3.46
CA GLU A 105 15.22 22.18 -3.86
C GLU A 105 15.52 21.93 -5.33
N ALA A 106 15.36 22.97 -6.14
CA ALA A 106 15.60 22.87 -7.57
C ALA A 106 16.84 23.66 -7.97
N THR A 107 17.71 23.02 -8.72
CA THR A 107 18.88 23.65 -9.30
C THR A 107 18.55 24.09 -10.73
N PRO A 108 18.54 25.44 -11.00
CA PRO A 108 18.31 25.93 -12.35
C PRO A 108 19.42 25.48 -13.30
N GLN A 109 19.04 25.09 -14.50
CA GLN A 109 19.93 24.59 -15.53
C GLN A 109 19.72 25.32 -16.88
N GLY A 110 20.75 25.29 -17.70
CA GLY A 110 20.70 25.79 -19.07
C GLY A 110 20.77 27.32 -19.20
N TYR A 111 20.87 27.77 -20.45
CA TYR A 111 20.86 29.20 -20.79
C TYR A 111 19.44 29.78 -20.49
N ASN A 112 19.40 30.86 -19.74
CA ASN A 112 18.16 31.51 -19.26
C ASN A 112 17.39 30.78 -18.13
N ASN A 113 17.96 29.80 -17.43
CA ASN A 113 17.35 29.13 -16.27
C ASN A 113 15.92 28.60 -16.53
N LYS A 114 15.71 28.07 -17.73
CA LYS A 114 14.38 27.54 -18.12
C LYS A 114 14.14 26.09 -17.69
N MET A 115 15.21 25.40 -17.31
CA MET A 115 15.20 24.00 -16.88
C MET A 115 15.56 23.93 -15.41
N ALA A 116 15.14 22.89 -14.72
CA ALA A 116 15.57 22.60 -13.38
C ALA A 116 15.71 21.09 -13.15
N GLU A 117 16.68 20.74 -12.33
CA GLU A 117 16.86 19.41 -11.76
C GLU A 117 16.58 19.48 -10.25
N PHE A 118 15.95 18.45 -9.73
CA PHE A 118 15.59 18.32 -8.32
C PHE A 118 15.40 16.87 -7.95
N THR A 119 15.29 16.58 -6.64
CA THR A 119 14.97 15.24 -6.14
C THR A 119 13.66 15.29 -5.37
N LEU A 120 12.78 14.36 -5.67
CA LEU A 120 11.56 14.13 -4.92
C LEU A 120 11.81 13.02 -3.90
N GLN A 121 11.59 13.30 -2.61
CA GLN A 121 11.82 12.37 -1.52
C GLN A 121 10.50 12.02 -0.85
N PHE A 122 10.28 10.73 -0.66
CA PHE A 122 9.09 10.20 -0.03
C PHE A 122 9.48 9.23 1.09
N ASP A 123 8.85 9.41 2.25
CA ASP A 123 8.81 8.39 3.30
C ASP A 123 7.70 7.40 2.94
N CYS A 124 8.08 6.16 2.68
CA CYS A 124 7.17 5.14 2.19
C CYS A 124 6.92 4.05 3.23
N ASP A 125 5.68 3.57 3.30
CA ASP A 125 5.36 2.27 3.90
C ASP A 125 6.32 1.22 3.28
N PRO A 126 6.90 0.33 4.06
CA PRO A 126 7.83 -0.68 3.55
C PRO A 126 7.21 -1.57 2.47
N ARG A 127 5.91 -1.76 2.50
CA ARG A 127 5.16 -2.61 1.56
C ARG A 127 5.00 -1.95 0.19
N ARG A 128 5.25 -2.73 -0.84
CA ARG A 128 4.90 -2.44 -2.23
C ARG A 128 3.67 -3.26 -2.58
N PHE A 129 2.55 -2.61 -2.72
CA PHE A 129 1.28 -3.25 -3.05
C PHE A 129 1.21 -3.58 -4.53
N LEU A 130 0.70 -4.77 -4.87
CA LEU A 130 0.42 -5.16 -6.24
C LEU A 130 -0.96 -4.62 -6.64
N LYS A 131 -1.04 -4.00 -7.82
CA LYS A 131 -2.33 -3.53 -8.37
C LYS A 131 -3.32 -4.67 -8.62
N SER A 132 -2.85 -5.88 -8.88
CA SER A 132 -3.70 -7.07 -8.97
C SER A 132 -4.42 -7.38 -7.66
N GLY A 133 -3.81 -7.06 -6.51
CA GLY A 133 -4.41 -7.24 -5.19
C GLY A 133 -5.54 -6.26 -4.85
N GLU A 134 -5.75 -5.23 -5.68
CA GLU A 134 -6.85 -4.27 -5.52
C GLU A 134 -8.12 -4.69 -6.30
N GLN A 135 -8.01 -5.72 -7.12
CA GLN A 135 -9.16 -6.21 -7.88
C GLN A 135 -10.10 -7.00 -6.96
N TRP A 136 -11.39 -6.74 -7.09
CA TRP A 136 -12.41 -7.52 -6.42
C TRP A 136 -12.67 -8.81 -7.20
N GLU A 137 -12.57 -9.94 -6.51
CA GLU A 137 -12.94 -11.27 -7.03
C GLU A 137 -14.22 -11.72 -6.32
N GLU A 138 -15.27 -11.98 -7.08
CA GLU A 138 -16.58 -12.38 -6.56
C GLU A 138 -16.81 -13.88 -6.73
N HIS A 139 -17.21 -14.55 -5.66
CA HIS A 139 -17.45 -15.99 -5.62
C HIS A 139 -18.82 -16.30 -5.02
N ALA A 140 -19.59 -17.14 -5.73
CA ALA A 140 -20.89 -17.64 -5.27
C ALA A 140 -20.78 -18.94 -4.44
N GLU A 141 -19.63 -19.59 -4.46
CA GLU A 141 -19.31 -20.82 -3.71
C GLU A 141 -17.96 -20.66 -3.01
N SER A 142 -17.69 -21.52 -2.03
CA SER A 142 -16.39 -21.62 -1.38
C SER A 142 -15.29 -21.86 -2.40
N PHE A 143 -14.15 -21.18 -2.24
CA PHE A 143 -13.10 -21.11 -3.25
C PHE A 143 -11.71 -21.20 -2.61
N THR A 144 -10.73 -21.36 -3.47
CA THR A 144 -9.31 -21.25 -3.10
C THR A 144 -8.71 -20.05 -3.85
N ILE A 145 -8.06 -19.15 -3.11
CA ILE A 145 -7.32 -18.02 -3.67
C ILE A 145 -5.82 -18.24 -3.49
N TYR A 146 -5.04 -17.89 -4.51
CA TYR A 146 -3.59 -18.07 -4.49
C TYR A 146 -2.88 -16.75 -4.25
N ASN A 147 -2.13 -16.66 -3.15
CA ASN A 147 -1.26 -15.53 -2.87
C ASN A 147 0.07 -15.71 -3.64
N PRO A 148 0.36 -14.82 -4.60
CA PRO A 148 1.57 -14.93 -5.42
C PRO A 148 2.83 -14.36 -4.74
N THR A 149 2.72 -13.88 -3.50
CA THR A 149 3.80 -13.23 -2.76
C THR A 149 4.27 -14.08 -1.59
N TYR A 150 5.46 -13.78 -1.07
CA TYR A 150 6.02 -14.44 0.12
C TYR A 150 5.53 -13.83 1.43
N PHE A 151 4.61 -12.88 1.39
CA PHE A 151 4.11 -12.16 2.55
C PHE A 151 2.62 -12.41 2.74
N GLU A 152 2.22 -12.59 3.98
CA GLU A 152 0.78 -12.68 4.30
C GLU A 152 0.08 -11.36 4.01
N ALA A 153 -1.06 -11.45 3.36
CA ALA A 153 -1.90 -10.30 3.05
C ALA A 153 -3.20 -10.35 3.86
N GLN A 154 -3.65 -9.19 4.30
CA GLN A 154 -4.91 -9.04 5.03
C GLN A 154 -5.99 -8.54 4.05
N PRO A 155 -6.89 -9.42 3.59
CA PRO A 155 -7.89 -9.07 2.59
C PRO A 155 -8.96 -8.12 3.13
N ILE A 156 -9.63 -7.41 2.22
CA ILE A 156 -10.96 -6.87 2.48
C ILE A 156 -11.97 -7.86 1.92
N LEU A 157 -12.95 -8.24 2.74
CA LEU A 157 -14.05 -9.11 2.35
C LEU A 157 -15.31 -8.27 2.21
N ARG A 158 -16.11 -8.54 1.19
CA ARG A 158 -17.41 -7.88 1.00
C ARG A 158 -18.50 -8.93 0.84
N THR A 159 -19.59 -8.76 1.56
CA THR A 159 -20.74 -9.68 1.51
C THR A 159 -22.06 -8.95 1.74
N THR A 160 -23.17 -9.66 1.57
CA THR A 160 -24.54 -9.18 1.81
C THR A 160 -25.29 -10.16 2.71
N GLY A 161 -26.15 -9.65 3.59
CA GLY A 161 -26.93 -10.49 4.50
C GLY A 161 -26.15 -10.92 5.74
N LYS A 162 -26.45 -12.11 6.24
CA LYS A 162 -25.86 -12.70 7.46
C LYS A 162 -25.25 -14.07 7.18
N GLY A 163 -24.22 -14.43 7.93
CA GLY A 163 -23.54 -15.73 7.77
C GLY A 163 -22.17 -15.73 8.38
N SER A 164 -21.41 -16.76 8.07
CA SER A 164 -20.02 -16.95 8.53
C SER A 164 -19.07 -17.09 7.35
N ILE A 165 -17.90 -16.47 7.44
CA ILE A 165 -16.78 -16.60 6.50
C ILE A 165 -15.61 -17.23 7.25
N PHE A 166 -14.94 -18.18 6.63
CA PHE A 166 -13.73 -18.81 7.15
C PHE A 166 -12.59 -18.60 6.15
N VAL A 167 -11.53 -17.98 6.57
CA VAL A 167 -10.29 -17.80 5.80
C VAL A 167 -9.22 -18.67 6.46
N ASN A 168 -8.79 -19.73 5.83
CA ASN A 168 -7.85 -20.70 6.40
C ASN A 168 -8.28 -21.25 7.79
N GLY A 169 -9.59 -21.33 8.04
CA GLY A 169 -10.16 -21.77 9.32
C GLY A 169 -10.44 -20.64 10.33
N HIS A 170 -9.95 -19.42 10.10
CA HIS A 170 -10.25 -18.24 10.93
C HIS A 170 -11.66 -17.73 10.64
N GLN A 171 -12.50 -17.66 11.67
CA GLN A 171 -13.93 -17.38 11.53
C GLN A 171 -14.24 -15.89 11.71
N ILE A 172 -15.11 -15.38 10.82
CA ILE A 172 -15.72 -14.05 10.92
C ILE A 172 -17.24 -14.23 10.71
N ASP A 173 -18.03 -13.77 11.67
CA ASP A 173 -19.49 -13.81 11.59
C ASP A 173 -20.08 -12.43 11.30
N VAL A 174 -21.02 -12.36 10.37
CA VAL A 174 -21.94 -11.23 10.20
C VAL A 174 -23.28 -11.62 10.81
N LEU A 175 -23.62 -11.04 11.95
CA LEU A 175 -24.77 -11.43 12.76
C LEU A 175 -26.10 -10.96 12.15
N ASN A 176 -26.11 -9.73 11.66
CA ASN A 176 -27.26 -9.14 10.99
C ASN A 176 -26.80 -7.98 10.10
N ASN A 177 -27.14 -8.03 8.82
CA ASN A 177 -26.83 -6.94 7.90
C ASN A 177 -28.05 -6.71 6.99
N SER A 178 -28.61 -5.50 7.07
CA SER A 178 -29.70 -4.99 6.21
C SER A 178 -29.21 -4.05 5.12
N ASP A 179 -27.93 -3.68 5.14
CA ASP A 179 -27.33 -2.83 4.12
C ASP A 179 -27.12 -3.62 2.81
N ALA A 180 -26.97 -2.91 1.71
CA ALA A 180 -26.75 -3.51 0.40
C ALA A 180 -25.47 -4.36 0.33
N TYR A 181 -24.47 -4.03 1.15
CA TYR A 181 -23.23 -4.79 1.36
C TYR A 181 -22.62 -4.41 2.71
N ILE A 182 -21.64 -5.16 3.15
CA ILE A 182 -20.73 -4.82 4.25
C ILE A 182 -19.31 -5.15 3.83
N GLU A 183 -18.37 -4.27 4.11
CA GLU A 183 -16.94 -4.49 3.95
C GLU A 183 -16.30 -4.80 5.30
N ILE A 184 -15.44 -5.80 5.32
CA ILE A 184 -14.76 -6.31 6.49
C ILE A 184 -13.27 -6.22 6.21
N ASP A 185 -12.58 -5.30 6.87
CA ASP A 185 -11.13 -5.12 6.74
C ASP A 185 -10.42 -5.95 7.80
N THR A 186 -9.71 -6.99 7.35
CA THR A 186 -8.99 -7.90 8.25
C THR A 186 -7.63 -7.37 8.72
N GLU A 187 -7.13 -6.24 8.17
CA GLU A 187 -5.91 -5.59 8.66
C GLU A 187 -6.13 -4.89 9.99
N ILE A 188 -7.31 -4.29 10.15
CA ILE A 188 -7.66 -3.50 11.33
C ILE A 188 -8.81 -4.12 12.15
N ASN A 189 -9.34 -5.27 11.70
CA ASN A 189 -10.49 -5.94 12.28
C ASN A 189 -11.71 -5.02 12.43
N GLU A 190 -12.02 -4.29 11.37
CA GLU A 190 -13.17 -3.39 11.32
C GLU A 190 -14.13 -3.77 10.18
N ALA A 191 -15.39 -3.46 10.42
CA ALA A 191 -16.45 -3.60 9.43
C ALA A 191 -17.16 -2.27 9.20
N TYR A 192 -17.46 -1.96 7.95
CA TYR A 192 -18.06 -0.69 7.56
C TYR A 192 -18.90 -0.80 6.29
N VAL A 193 -19.76 0.20 6.11
CA VAL A 193 -20.47 0.49 4.86
C VAL A 193 -20.15 1.94 4.51
N ALA A 194 -19.42 2.16 3.43
CA ALA A 194 -18.83 3.46 3.10
C ALA A 194 -18.01 3.99 4.31
N GLU A 195 -18.41 5.10 4.93
CA GLU A 195 -17.73 5.71 6.08
C GLU A 195 -18.37 5.35 7.43
N SER A 196 -19.41 4.49 7.44
CA SER A 196 -20.15 4.16 8.65
C SER A 196 -19.71 2.82 9.22
N SER A 197 -19.20 2.81 10.46
CA SER A 197 -18.81 1.59 11.17
C SER A 197 -20.00 0.61 11.35
N ARG A 198 -19.69 -0.67 11.23
CA ARG A 198 -20.61 -1.80 11.43
C ARG A 198 -20.03 -2.87 12.37
N ASN A 199 -19.05 -2.51 13.19
CA ASN A 199 -18.40 -3.44 14.11
C ASN A 199 -19.37 -4.13 15.08
N ASN A 200 -20.50 -3.50 15.40
CA ASN A 200 -21.52 -4.04 16.28
C ASN A 200 -22.28 -5.26 15.71
N ILE A 201 -22.20 -5.50 14.41
CA ILE A 201 -22.84 -6.62 13.73
C ILE A 201 -21.85 -7.65 13.16
N VAL A 202 -20.56 -7.43 13.35
CA VAL A 202 -19.50 -8.37 12.93
C VAL A 202 -18.73 -8.85 14.13
N LYS A 203 -18.43 -10.15 14.15
CA LYS A 203 -17.65 -10.78 15.20
C LYS A 203 -16.44 -11.46 14.59
N PHE A 204 -15.25 -11.00 14.99
CA PHE A 204 -13.98 -11.67 14.71
C PHE A 204 -13.69 -12.65 15.86
N TYR A 205 -13.31 -13.89 15.54
CA TYR A 205 -12.95 -14.89 16.54
C TYR A 205 -11.46 -15.00 16.76
N ASP A 206 -10.68 -14.53 15.78
CA ASP A 206 -9.23 -14.53 15.80
C ASP A 206 -8.69 -13.10 15.68
N GLU A 207 -7.54 -12.85 16.28
CA GLU A 207 -6.89 -11.53 16.23
C GLU A 207 -6.37 -11.20 14.81
N LYS A 208 -6.07 -12.23 14.02
CA LYS A 208 -5.49 -12.04 12.69
C LYS A 208 -6.08 -13.03 11.69
N THR A 209 -6.75 -12.49 10.70
CA THR A 209 -7.22 -13.24 9.52
C THR A 209 -6.40 -12.81 8.31
N SER A 210 -5.67 -13.74 7.71
CA SER A 210 -4.76 -13.44 6.60
C SER A 210 -4.73 -14.53 5.53
N LEU A 211 -4.32 -14.11 4.33
CA LEU A 211 -3.99 -14.98 3.22
C LEU A 211 -2.48 -15.25 3.25
N GLN A 212 -2.12 -16.48 3.57
CA GLN A 212 -0.73 -16.96 3.64
C GLN A 212 -0.13 -17.09 2.24
N GLU A 213 1.19 -17.26 2.12
CA GLU A 213 1.85 -17.61 0.87
C GLU A 213 1.21 -18.86 0.24
N GLY A 214 0.95 -18.83 -1.06
CA GLY A 214 0.39 -19.96 -1.79
C GLY A 214 -1.14 -20.07 -1.70
N ALA A 215 -1.65 -21.28 -1.59
CA ALA A 215 -3.09 -21.57 -1.65
C ALA A 215 -3.80 -21.32 -0.32
N ASN A 216 -4.91 -20.59 -0.37
CA ASN A 216 -5.72 -20.21 0.79
C ASN A 216 -7.17 -20.63 0.58
N ALA A 217 -7.73 -21.36 1.52
CA ALA A 217 -9.13 -21.77 1.47
C ALA A 217 -10.02 -20.67 2.06
N VAL A 218 -11.01 -20.24 1.30
CA VAL A 218 -12.08 -19.35 1.76
C VAL A 218 -13.40 -20.09 1.65
N THR A 219 -14.02 -20.37 2.78
CA THR A 219 -15.33 -21.00 2.83
C THR A 219 -16.33 -20.11 3.51
N PHE A 220 -17.60 -20.22 3.14
CA PHE A 220 -18.64 -19.40 3.74
C PHE A 220 -20.00 -20.09 3.74
N THR A 221 -20.84 -19.66 4.67
CA THR A 221 -22.21 -20.16 4.82
C THR A 221 -23.15 -18.99 5.10
N GLY A 222 -24.40 -19.08 4.62
CA GLY A 222 -25.42 -18.07 4.85
C GLY A 222 -25.38 -16.88 3.88
N PHE A 223 -24.36 -16.76 3.05
CA PHE A 223 -24.22 -15.72 2.01
C PHE A 223 -24.49 -16.30 0.63
N SER A 224 -25.08 -15.49 -0.25
CA SER A 224 -25.24 -15.86 -1.66
C SER A 224 -23.93 -15.69 -2.45
N LYS A 225 -23.07 -14.78 -1.98
CA LYS A 225 -21.76 -14.52 -2.56
C LYS A 225 -20.84 -13.79 -1.56
N VAL A 226 -19.56 -13.98 -1.74
CA VAL A 226 -18.49 -13.25 -1.04
C VAL A 226 -17.54 -12.70 -2.08
N SER A 227 -17.19 -11.42 -1.96
CA SER A 227 -16.14 -10.82 -2.77
C SER A 227 -14.91 -10.60 -1.91
N VAL A 228 -13.73 -10.80 -2.49
CA VAL A 228 -12.45 -10.60 -1.82
C VAL A 228 -11.60 -9.60 -2.59
N GLN A 229 -10.97 -8.69 -1.88
CA GLN A 229 -9.90 -7.84 -2.36
C GLN A 229 -8.63 -8.24 -1.61
N PRO A 230 -7.71 -8.97 -2.23
CA PRO A 230 -6.63 -9.66 -1.52
C PRO A 230 -5.58 -8.76 -0.89
N ARG A 231 -5.30 -7.59 -1.48
CA ARG A 231 -4.27 -6.63 -1.07
C ARG A 231 -2.84 -7.21 -1.06
N TRP A 232 -2.50 -7.96 -2.10
CA TRP A 232 -1.15 -8.52 -2.26
C TRP A 232 -0.05 -7.47 -2.15
N TRP A 233 1.02 -7.81 -1.46
CA TRP A 233 2.17 -6.91 -1.32
C TRP A 233 3.50 -7.67 -1.29
N THR A 234 4.58 -6.96 -1.55
CA THR A 234 5.97 -7.43 -1.48
C THR A 234 6.85 -6.32 -0.89
N LEU A 235 8.14 -6.59 -0.71
CA LEU A 235 9.15 -5.59 -0.33
C LEU A 235 9.84 -4.99 -1.54
#